data_93e1c8a0972acf9059295808191bc6b5
#
_entry.id   93e1c8a0972acf9059295808191bc6b5
#
_cell.length_a   1.000
_cell.length_b   1.000
_cell.length_c   1.000
_cell.angle_alpha   90.00
_cell.angle_beta   90.00
_cell.angle_gamma   90.00
#
_symmetry.space_group_name_H-M   'P 1'
#
loop_
_entity.id
_entity.type
_entity.pdbx_description
1 polymer ?
#
loop_
_entity_poly.entity_id
_entity_poly.type
_entity_poly.pdbx_seq_one_letter_code
_entity_poly.pdbx_strand_id
1 'polypeptide(L)'
;MAIIFEHSGSLKNTERFLNRMNNADIYDVLDNLARLGVDALRSSTPTRSGKTAMSWGYEIKHDGKRTSITWTNNNVHKGTNIAIILQYGHGTGTGGYVQGRDYINPTMRPVFDMIADQVWKEVCKQ
;
A
#
# COMPACT_ATOMS: atom_id res chain seq x y z
N MET A 1 7.71 5.55 6.10
CA MET A 1 6.42 5.89 5.47
C MET A 1 5.57 4.65 5.33
N ALA A 2 4.30 4.74 5.66
CA ALA A 2 3.35 3.65 5.56
C ALA A 2 2.13 4.08 4.76
N ILE A 3 1.70 3.23 3.84
CA ILE A 3 0.46 3.37 3.10
C ILE A 3 -0.42 2.20 3.52
N ILE A 4 -1.62 2.50 4.03
CA ILE A 4 -2.48 1.49 4.62
C ILE A 4 -3.78 1.40 3.81
N PHE A 5 -4.07 0.19 3.33
CA PHE A 5 -5.39 -0.16 2.85
C PHE A 5 -6.07 -0.96 3.96
N GLU A 6 -7.20 -0.47 4.46
CA GLU A 6 -7.98 -1.14 5.48
C GLU A 6 -9.39 -1.41 4.99
N HIS A 7 -9.86 -2.62 5.23
CA HIS A 7 -11.25 -2.97 5.08
C HIS A 7 -11.80 -3.37 6.44
N SER A 8 -12.68 -2.55 6.98
CA SER A 8 -13.44 -2.88 8.19
C SER A 8 -14.88 -3.19 7.76
N GLY A 9 -15.21 -4.47 7.77
CA GLY A 9 -16.56 -4.90 7.48
C GLY A 9 -17.43 -4.78 8.70
N SER A 10 -18.28 -3.77 8.76
CA SER A 10 -19.38 -3.70 9.74
C SER A 10 -20.65 -4.37 9.24
N LEU A 11 -20.65 -4.86 8.00
CA LEU A 11 -21.80 -5.51 7.40
C LEU A 11 -21.76 -7.01 7.76
N LYS A 12 -22.87 -7.52 8.30
CA LYS A 12 -22.99 -8.95 8.62
C LYS A 12 -22.70 -9.86 7.44
N ASN A 13 -22.97 -9.40 6.24
CA ASN A 13 -22.68 -10.13 5.00
C ASN A 13 -21.17 -10.24 4.76
N THR A 14 -20.39 -9.21 5.12
CA THR A 14 -18.93 -9.21 5.01
C THR A 14 -18.31 -10.16 6.02
N GLU A 15 -18.85 -10.22 7.25
CA GLU A 15 -18.41 -11.18 8.26
C GLU A 15 -18.67 -12.62 7.83
N ARG A 16 -19.86 -12.91 7.31
CA ARG A 16 -20.19 -14.22 6.76
C ARG A 16 -19.28 -14.58 5.60
N PHE A 17 -18.96 -13.62 4.78
CA PHE A 17 -18.04 -13.80 3.66
C PHE A 17 -16.64 -14.16 4.13
N LEU A 18 -16.07 -13.37 5.04
CA LEU A 18 -14.75 -13.64 5.60
C LEU A 18 -14.69 -14.99 6.33
N ASN A 19 -15.80 -15.41 6.94
CA ASN A 19 -15.90 -16.72 7.60
C ASN A 19 -16.07 -17.88 6.62
N ARG A 20 -16.61 -17.64 5.42
CA ARG A 20 -16.82 -18.66 4.39
C ARG A 20 -15.61 -18.89 3.50
N MET A 21 -14.82 -17.82 3.25
CA MET A 21 -13.62 -17.98 2.49
C MET A 21 -12.58 -18.74 3.30
N ASN A 22 -11.98 -19.72 2.66
CA ASN A 22 -10.77 -20.31 3.19
C ASN A 22 -9.76 -19.17 3.36
N ASN A 23 -9.23 -19.00 4.56
CA ASN A 23 -8.27 -17.94 4.86
C ASN A 23 -7.08 -17.94 3.90
N ALA A 24 -6.69 -19.12 3.39
CA ALA A 24 -5.62 -19.24 2.42
C ALA A 24 -5.96 -18.59 1.08
N ASP A 25 -7.21 -18.72 0.58
CA ASP A 25 -7.61 -18.16 -0.70
C ASP A 25 -7.66 -16.62 -0.67
N ILE A 26 -8.19 -16.07 0.43
CA ILE A 26 -8.19 -14.61 0.63
C ILE A 26 -6.75 -14.10 0.72
N TYR A 27 -5.93 -14.77 1.49
CA TYR A 27 -4.54 -14.35 1.68
C TYR A 27 -3.79 -14.32 0.35
N ASP A 28 -3.95 -15.34 -0.49
CA ASP A 28 -3.27 -15.40 -1.78
C ASP A 28 -3.70 -14.26 -2.71
N VAL A 29 -4.99 -13.94 -2.75
CA VAL A 29 -5.51 -12.81 -3.54
C VAL A 29 -4.92 -11.49 -3.03
N LEU A 30 -4.97 -11.26 -1.72
CA LEU A 30 -4.46 -10.04 -1.12
C LEU A 30 -2.94 -9.93 -1.28
N ASP A 31 -2.22 -11.04 -1.15
CA ASP A 31 -0.76 -11.06 -1.32
C ASP A 31 -0.37 -10.67 -2.75
N ASN A 32 -1.05 -11.22 -3.75
CA ASN A 32 -0.80 -10.89 -5.16
C ASN A 32 -1.08 -9.41 -5.45
N LEU A 33 -2.17 -8.87 -4.91
CA LEU A 33 -2.53 -7.46 -5.09
C LEU A 33 -1.56 -6.53 -4.34
N ALA A 34 -1.12 -6.94 -3.15
CA ALA A 34 -0.12 -6.19 -2.40
C ALA A 34 1.21 -6.11 -3.15
N ARG A 35 1.63 -7.20 -3.80
CA ARG A 35 2.83 -7.23 -4.65
C ARG A 35 2.69 -6.31 -5.86
N LEU A 36 1.51 -6.27 -6.49
CA LEU A 36 1.24 -5.31 -7.55
C LEU A 36 1.41 -3.88 -7.07
N GLY A 37 0.96 -3.58 -5.86
CA GLY A 37 1.16 -2.27 -5.24
C GLY A 37 2.63 -1.94 -5.05
N VAL A 38 3.44 -2.90 -4.60
CA VAL A 38 4.89 -2.72 -4.48
C VAL A 38 5.52 -2.41 -5.84
N ASP A 39 5.16 -3.18 -6.87
CA ASP A 39 5.70 -2.97 -8.22
C ASP A 39 5.31 -1.60 -8.78
N ALA A 40 4.07 -1.18 -8.56
CA ALA A 40 3.59 0.14 -8.97
C ALA A 40 4.35 1.27 -8.25
N LEU A 41 4.56 1.13 -6.94
CA LEU A 41 5.31 2.10 -6.15
C LEU A 41 6.78 2.16 -6.59
N ARG A 42 7.40 1.01 -6.87
CA ARG A 42 8.77 0.96 -7.39
C ARG A 42 8.89 1.71 -8.70
N SER A 43 7.93 1.49 -9.61
CA SER A 43 7.95 2.12 -10.94
C SER A 43 7.71 3.63 -10.89
N SER A 44 6.94 4.12 -9.93
CA SER A 44 6.54 5.53 -9.83
C SER A 44 7.42 6.37 -8.92
N THR A 45 8.24 5.74 -8.07
CA THR A 45 9.09 6.46 -7.13
C THR A 45 10.16 7.25 -7.87
N PRO A 46 10.18 8.60 -7.77
CA PRO A 46 11.23 9.40 -8.39
C PRO A 46 12.54 9.20 -7.64
N THR A 47 13.55 8.72 -8.34
CA THR A 47 14.84 8.43 -7.71
C THR A 47 15.97 8.43 -8.72
N ARG A 48 17.13 8.88 -8.27
CA ARG A 48 18.36 8.82 -9.07
C ARG A 48 19.12 7.51 -8.86
N SER A 49 19.10 6.99 -7.62
CA SER A 49 19.87 5.81 -7.24
C SER A 49 19.09 4.50 -7.31
N GLY A 50 17.78 4.56 -7.36
CA GLY A 50 16.93 3.38 -7.30
C GLY A 50 16.75 2.79 -5.90
N LYS A 51 17.51 3.25 -4.91
CA LYS A 51 17.44 2.70 -3.55
C LYS A 51 16.07 2.87 -2.91
N THR A 52 15.49 4.06 -3.02
CA THR A 52 14.15 4.33 -2.48
C THR A 52 13.12 3.46 -3.17
N ALA A 53 13.17 3.37 -4.50
CA ALA A 53 12.25 2.53 -5.27
C ALA A 53 12.32 1.06 -4.84
N MET A 54 13.51 0.54 -4.59
CA MET A 54 13.72 -0.86 -4.20
C MET A 54 13.45 -1.14 -2.72
N SER A 55 13.19 -0.10 -1.92
CA SER A 55 12.96 -0.23 -0.48
C SER A 55 11.50 -0.38 -0.10
N TRP A 56 10.60 -0.44 -1.06
CA TRP A 56 9.18 -0.68 -0.81
C TRP A 56 8.94 -2.14 -0.43
N GLY A 57 8.12 -2.33 0.59
CA GLY A 57 7.65 -3.64 1.03
C GLY A 57 6.21 -3.57 1.48
N TYR A 58 5.66 -4.68 1.91
CA TYR A 58 4.28 -4.73 2.39
C TYR A 58 4.12 -5.74 3.51
N GLU A 59 3.05 -5.56 4.28
CA GLU A 59 2.62 -6.49 5.32
C GLU A 59 1.11 -6.60 5.29
N ILE A 60 0.58 -7.82 5.45
CA ILE A 60 -0.85 -8.08 5.55
C ILE A 60 -1.14 -8.48 6.98
N LYS A 61 -2.07 -7.77 7.63
CA LYS A 61 -2.53 -8.09 8.98
C LYS A 61 -4.01 -8.41 8.96
N HIS A 62 -4.38 -9.44 9.69
CA HIS A 62 -5.77 -9.78 9.94
C HIS A 62 -5.99 -9.84 11.44
N ASP A 63 -6.83 -8.94 11.94
CA ASP A 63 -7.16 -8.83 13.37
C ASP A 63 -8.67 -8.86 13.53
N GLY A 64 -9.21 -10.04 13.86
CA GLY A 64 -10.63 -10.23 14.05
C GLY A 64 -11.42 -9.85 12.80
N LYS A 65 -12.09 -8.69 12.84
CA LYS A 65 -12.94 -8.19 11.75
C LYS A 65 -12.23 -7.29 10.76
N ARG A 66 -10.97 -6.95 11.02
CA ARG A 66 -10.21 -6.00 10.22
C ARG A 66 -9.08 -6.69 9.49
N THR A 67 -9.02 -6.48 8.19
CA THR A 67 -7.87 -6.87 7.37
C THR A 67 -7.22 -5.61 6.83
N SER A 68 -5.90 -5.50 6.96
CA SER A 68 -5.17 -4.35 6.46
C SER A 68 -3.96 -4.79 5.67
N ILE A 69 -3.66 -4.03 4.62
CA ILE A 69 -2.42 -4.12 3.86
C ILE A 69 -1.65 -2.83 4.12
N THR A 70 -0.42 -2.94 4.58
CA THR A 70 0.43 -1.78 4.84
C THR A 70 1.64 -1.87 3.92
N TRP A 71 1.85 -0.86 3.09
CA TRP A 71 3.06 -0.69 2.30
C TRP A 71 4.00 0.24 3.03
N THR A 72 5.25 -0.17 3.16
CA THR A 72 6.26 0.60 3.90
C THR A 72 7.50 0.81 3.04
N ASN A 73 8.20 1.90 3.29
CA ASN A 73 9.50 2.16 2.70
C ASN A 73 10.51 2.37 3.82
N ASN A 74 11.56 1.56 3.81
CA ASN A 74 12.57 1.53 4.87
C ASN A 74 13.81 2.37 4.56
N ASN A 75 13.80 3.11 3.45
CA ASN A 75 14.96 3.94 3.10
C ASN A 75 14.97 5.22 3.96
N VAL A 76 15.75 5.16 5.02
CA VAL A 76 15.96 6.28 5.94
C VAL A 76 17.41 6.72 5.83
N HIS A 77 17.63 8.02 5.65
CA HIS A 77 18.96 8.60 5.58
C HIS A 77 19.03 9.79 6.54
N LYS A 78 19.98 9.75 7.48
CA LYS A 78 20.15 10.78 8.52
C LYS A 78 18.84 11.08 9.28
N GLY A 79 18.10 10.02 9.65
CA GLY A 79 16.84 10.13 10.36
C GLY A 79 15.63 10.54 9.53
N THR A 80 15.79 10.74 8.23
CA THR A 80 14.70 11.16 7.34
C THR A 80 14.28 10.04 6.40
N ASN A 81 12.98 9.76 6.34
CA ASN A 81 12.44 8.80 5.37
C ASN A 81 12.40 9.45 3.99
N ILE A 82 13.16 8.90 3.06
CA ILE A 82 13.33 9.48 1.72
C ILE A 82 12.02 9.44 0.91
N ALA A 83 11.22 8.38 1.05
CA ALA A 83 9.95 8.29 0.32
C ALA A 83 8.99 9.44 0.69
N ILE A 84 9.01 9.87 1.94
CA ILE A 84 8.18 10.99 2.42
C ILE A 84 8.62 12.30 1.78
N ILE A 85 9.91 12.60 1.79
CA ILE A 85 10.38 13.88 1.25
C ILE A 85 10.24 13.96 -0.27
N LEU A 86 10.26 12.84 -0.98
CA LEU A 86 9.96 12.79 -2.41
C LEU A 86 8.49 13.13 -2.68
N GLN A 87 7.59 12.69 -1.81
CA GLN A 87 6.16 12.96 -1.93
C GLN A 87 5.80 14.41 -1.61
N TYR A 88 6.34 14.94 -0.51
CA TYR A 88 5.91 16.22 0.04
C TYR A 88 6.91 17.37 -0.14
N GLY A 89 8.15 17.06 -0.51
CA GLY A 89 9.21 18.04 -0.59
C GLY A 89 9.91 18.27 0.74
N HIS A 90 10.95 19.08 0.73
CA HIS A 90 11.74 19.35 1.93
C HIS A 90 12.60 20.60 1.78
N GLY A 91 12.96 21.20 2.92
CA GLY A 91 13.96 22.25 2.97
C GLY A 91 15.37 21.68 2.84
N THR A 92 16.29 22.47 2.26
CA THR A 92 17.66 22.05 2.02
C THR A 92 18.62 22.33 3.18
N GLY A 93 18.17 23.07 4.21
CA GLY A 93 19.02 23.50 5.32
C GLY A 93 19.84 24.76 5.02
N THR A 94 19.83 25.24 3.77
CA THR A 94 20.57 26.42 3.33
C THR A 94 19.64 27.53 2.83
N GLY A 95 18.35 27.49 3.21
CA GLY A 95 17.32 28.44 2.80
C GLY A 95 16.58 28.10 1.53
N GLY A 96 16.96 27.01 0.85
CA GLY A 96 16.26 26.48 -0.32
C GLY A 96 15.17 25.48 0.02
N TYR A 97 14.39 25.10 -0.99
CA TYR A 97 13.33 24.12 -0.87
C TYR A 97 13.28 23.25 -2.12
N VAL A 98 13.14 21.93 -1.92
CA VAL A 98 12.93 20.97 -3.00
C VAL A 98 11.45 20.62 -3.06
N GLN A 99 10.82 20.90 -4.21
CA GLN A 99 9.40 20.62 -4.42
C GLN A 99 9.13 19.12 -4.41
N GLY A 100 8.09 18.72 -3.67
CA GLY A 100 7.61 17.35 -3.70
C GLY A 100 6.81 17.05 -4.97
N ARG A 101 6.65 15.79 -5.26
CA ARG A 101 5.81 15.30 -6.34
C ARG A 101 4.86 14.23 -5.79
N ASP A 102 3.56 14.45 -5.95
CA ASP A 102 2.56 13.46 -5.56
C ASP A 102 2.64 12.26 -6.51
N TYR A 103 3.42 11.25 -6.13
CA TYR A 103 3.53 10.01 -6.90
C TYR A 103 2.73 8.85 -6.25
N ILE A 104 2.51 8.91 -4.94
CA ILE A 104 1.88 7.83 -4.18
C ILE A 104 0.38 7.75 -4.47
N ASN A 105 -0.33 8.86 -4.34
CA ASN A 105 -1.79 8.87 -4.49
C ASN A 105 -2.25 8.42 -5.88
N PRO A 106 -1.72 8.95 -6.99
CA PRO A 106 -2.15 8.49 -8.32
C PRO A 106 -1.74 7.06 -8.61
N THR A 107 -0.63 6.60 -8.02
CA THR A 107 -0.15 5.21 -8.18
C THR A 107 -1.04 4.22 -7.43
N MET A 108 -1.42 4.54 -6.20
CA MET A 108 -2.13 3.62 -5.33
C MET A 108 -3.64 3.60 -5.57
N ARG A 109 -4.21 4.65 -6.17
CA ARG A 109 -5.65 4.68 -6.44
C ARG A 109 -6.11 3.51 -7.32
N PRO A 110 -5.47 3.21 -8.47
CA PRO A 110 -5.84 2.03 -9.25
C PRO A 110 -5.63 0.72 -8.49
N VAL A 111 -4.60 0.64 -7.67
CA VAL A 111 -4.33 -0.55 -6.84
C VAL A 111 -5.46 -0.77 -5.84
N PHE A 112 -5.89 0.27 -5.15
CA PHE A 112 -7.02 0.18 -4.20
C PHE A 112 -8.31 -0.21 -4.90
N ASP A 113 -8.58 0.34 -6.09
CA ASP A 113 -9.74 -0.01 -6.88
C ASP A 113 -9.71 -1.50 -7.29
N MET A 114 -8.55 -2.02 -7.70
CA MET A 114 -8.37 -3.42 -8.02
C MET A 114 -8.59 -4.33 -6.81
N ILE A 115 -8.09 -3.95 -5.64
CA ILE A 115 -8.29 -4.71 -4.41
C ILE A 115 -9.78 -4.79 -4.10
N ALA A 116 -10.48 -3.66 -4.12
CA ALA A 116 -11.91 -3.61 -3.84
C ALA A 116 -12.70 -4.47 -4.84
N ASP A 117 -12.36 -4.40 -6.12
CA ASP A 117 -13.02 -5.15 -7.18
C ASP A 117 -12.79 -6.67 -7.03
N GLN A 118 -11.56 -7.08 -6.76
CA GLN A 118 -11.23 -8.51 -6.59
C GLN A 118 -11.87 -9.09 -5.33
N VAL A 119 -11.88 -8.36 -4.24
CA VAL A 119 -12.57 -8.77 -3.01
C VAL A 119 -14.06 -8.95 -3.31
N TRP A 120 -14.68 -8.01 -4.02
CA TRP A 120 -16.08 -8.10 -4.41
C TRP A 120 -16.38 -9.32 -5.29
N LYS A 121 -15.52 -9.61 -6.26
CA LYS A 121 -15.66 -10.79 -7.11
C LYS A 121 -15.59 -12.09 -6.32
N GLU A 122 -14.68 -12.18 -5.35
CA GLU A 122 -14.59 -13.34 -4.49
C GLU A 122 -15.84 -13.49 -3.63
N VAL A 123 -16.42 -12.39 -3.15
CA VAL A 123 -17.71 -12.40 -2.44
C VAL A 123 -18.80 -12.99 -3.32
N CYS A 124 -18.86 -12.59 -4.59
CA CYS A 124 -19.93 -12.99 -5.51
C CYS A 124 -19.82 -14.45 -5.99
N LYS A 125 -18.66 -15.10 -5.84
CA LYS A 125 -18.48 -16.51 -6.16
C LYS A 125 -19.12 -17.47 -5.12
N GLN A 126 -19.48 -16.94 -4.01
CA GLN A 126 -20.04 -17.73 -2.89
C GLN A 126 -21.58 -17.84 -3.06
#